data_f5f974a3cacb4eaf7668db06029b6170
#
_entry.id   f5f974a3cacb4eaf7668db06029b6170
#
_cell.length_a   1.000
_cell.length_b   1.000
_cell.length_c   1.000
_cell.angle_alpha   90.00
_cell.angle_beta   90.00
_cell.angle_gamma   90.00
#
_symmetry.space_group_name_H-M   'P 1'
#
loop_
_entity.id
_entity.type
_entity.pdbx_description
1 polymer ?
#
loop_
_entity_poly.entity_id
_entity_poly.type
_entity_poly.pdbx_seq_one_letter_code
_entity_poly.pdbx_strand_id
1 'polypeptide(L)'
;MENKCLDNCTAIDTGLDGISFFRCTIKAGEAVTPKPDAEELIVFLFNGNSAFVQTRKDIFNITEPSVFVPDFDRSPYTIQAIEDLEFMMCVFTMNEWDKAFFKGWNLHLPFFSKYSDGVRFNYMGRSKRLGSWSLIQPFQLGHLSLSVICGRGGKTESQGNPLQNQWLYAVGDSRYQLSVNNEEASDEIAGSFRFIPVNQPYTLTAEENVPVCYFNIEYFVEADIQKNYLAQIFNGRMTETR
;
A
#
# COMPACT_ATOMS: atom_id res chain seq x y z
N MET A 1 2.94 18.09 -16.23
CA MET A 1 3.53 17.66 -14.93
C MET A 1 5.02 17.59 -15.13
N GLU A 2 5.76 18.59 -14.60
CA GLU A 2 7.22 18.53 -14.63
C GLU A 2 7.70 17.39 -13.73
N ASN A 3 8.68 16.63 -14.20
CA ASN A 3 9.23 15.43 -13.58
C ASN A 3 9.61 15.66 -12.10
N LYS A 4 8.70 15.39 -11.18
CA LYS A 4 9.00 15.24 -9.75
C LYS A 4 9.65 13.89 -9.44
N CYS A 5 9.79 13.05 -10.46
CA CYS A 5 10.38 11.73 -10.36
C CYS A 5 11.88 11.81 -10.16
N LEU A 6 12.37 10.98 -9.28
CA LEU A 6 13.76 10.54 -9.26
C LEU A 6 14.13 10.05 -10.66
N ASP A 7 15.32 10.33 -11.14
CA ASP A 7 15.77 9.99 -12.50
C ASP A 7 15.61 8.50 -12.86
N ASN A 8 15.41 7.64 -11.87
CA ASN A 8 15.29 6.19 -11.99
C ASN A 8 13.88 5.67 -11.68
N CYS A 9 12.83 6.46 -11.93
CA CYS A 9 11.44 6.06 -11.73
C CYS A 9 10.67 5.97 -13.04
N THR A 10 9.90 4.91 -13.20
CA THR A 10 8.98 4.69 -14.33
C THR A 10 7.54 4.86 -13.85
N ALA A 11 6.80 5.77 -14.46
CA ALA A 11 5.39 5.98 -14.15
C ALA A 11 4.55 4.77 -14.58
N ILE A 12 3.55 4.45 -13.76
CA ILE A 12 2.53 3.44 -14.05
C ILE A 12 1.22 4.21 -14.27
N ASP A 13 0.61 4.01 -15.42
CA ASP A 13 -0.69 4.62 -15.73
C ASP A 13 -1.78 3.96 -14.86
N THR A 14 -2.49 4.76 -14.09
CA THR A 14 -3.59 4.30 -13.24
C THR A 14 -4.95 4.55 -13.86
N GLY A 15 -5.03 5.39 -14.89
CA GLY A 15 -6.28 5.88 -15.45
C GLY A 15 -7.14 6.70 -14.47
N LEU A 16 -6.58 7.11 -13.32
CA LEU A 16 -7.28 7.87 -12.28
C LEU A 16 -6.60 9.21 -12.03
N ASP A 17 -7.39 10.28 -12.03
CA ASP A 17 -6.91 11.62 -11.71
C ASP A 17 -6.47 11.73 -10.24
N GLY A 18 -5.38 12.44 -10.00
CA GLY A 18 -4.85 12.70 -8.67
C GLY A 18 -4.14 11.52 -8.00
N ILE A 19 -3.99 10.39 -8.69
CA ILE A 19 -3.29 9.21 -8.20
C ILE A 19 -2.22 8.79 -9.21
N SER A 20 -0.98 8.74 -8.76
CA SER A 20 0.15 8.32 -9.59
C SER A 20 1.00 7.30 -8.85
N PHE A 21 1.45 6.28 -9.57
CA PHE A 21 2.39 5.29 -9.06
C PHE A 21 3.66 5.29 -9.91
N PHE A 22 4.79 5.11 -9.25
CA PHE A 22 6.09 5.06 -9.89
C PHE A 22 6.88 3.88 -9.36
N ARG A 23 7.35 3.02 -10.26
CA ARG A 23 8.34 2.01 -9.94
C ARG A 23 9.71 2.66 -9.97
N CYS A 24 10.41 2.64 -8.86
CA CYS A 24 11.69 3.30 -8.67
C CYS A 24 12.78 2.28 -8.34
N THR A 25 14.01 2.58 -8.77
CA THR A 25 15.19 1.76 -8.46
C THR A 25 16.33 2.63 -7.96
N ILE A 26 17.10 2.11 -7.00
CA ILE A 26 18.35 2.73 -6.51
C ILE A 26 19.42 1.64 -6.50
N LYS A 27 20.61 1.92 -7.04
CA LYS A 27 21.71 0.96 -7.04
C LYS A 27 22.34 0.87 -5.64
N ALA A 28 22.92 -0.30 -5.36
CA ALA A 28 23.67 -0.54 -4.13
C ALA A 28 24.71 0.56 -3.87
N GLY A 29 24.70 1.12 -2.67
CA GLY A 29 25.57 2.22 -2.25
C GLY A 29 25.12 3.62 -2.67
N GLU A 30 24.08 3.74 -3.51
CA GLU A 30 23.53 5.04 -3.91
C GLU A 30 22.44 5.51 -2.94
N ALA A 31 22.21 6.81 -2.96
CA ALA A 31 21.17 7.46 -2.18
C ALA A 31 20.41 8.47 -3.01
N VAL A 32 19.11 8.61 -2.71
CA VAL A 32 18.24 9.60 -3.33
C VAL A 32 17.55 10.44 -2.28
N THR A 33 17.34 11.72 -2.60
CA THR A 33 16.63 12.67 -1.75
C THR A 33 15.42 13.17 -2.54
N PRO A 34 14.27 12.51 -2.44
CA PRO A 34 13.06 12.96 -3.12
C PRO A 34 12.67 14.36 -2.65
N LYS A 35 12.15 15.18 -3.56
CA LYS A 35 11.62 16.49 -3.21
C LYS A 35 10.15 16.34 -2.86
N PRO A 36 9.76 16.49 -1.58
CA PRO A 36 8.38 16.43 -1.20
C PRO A 36 7.61 17.66 -1.70
N ASP A 37 6.31 17.50 -1.86
CA ASP A 37 5.38 18.58 -2.17
C ASP A 37 4.39 18.74 -1.02
N ALA A 38 4.06 19.98 -0.68
CA ALA A 38 3.12 20.28 0.41
C ALA A 38 1.66 19.87 0.12
N GLU A 39 1.32 19.74 -1.17
CA GLU A 39 -0.04 19.42 -1.63
C GLU A 39 -0.22 17.94 -1.99
N GLU A 40 0.85 17.15 -1.95
CA GLU A 40 0.83 15.74 -2.32
C GLU A 40 1.22 14.85 -1.15
N LEU A 41 0.42 13.82 -0.93
CA LEU A 41 0.76 12.73 -0.04
C LEU A 41 1.63 11.72 -0.78
N ILE A 42 2.85 11.55 -0.33
CA ILE A 42 3.78 10.57 -0.88
C ILE A 42 3.89 9.38 0.06
N VAL A 43 3.78 8.17 -0.50
CA VAL A 43 3.91 6.92 0.24
C VAL A 43 4.90 6.03 -0.49
N PHE A 44 5.93 5.59 0.21
CA PHE A 44 6.92 4.65 -0.30
C PHE A 44 6.62 3.24 0.20
N LEU A 45 6.55 2.28 -0.72
CA LEU A 45 6.37 0.86 -0.41
C LEU A 45 7.65 0.12 -0.78
N PHE A 46 8.34 -0.39 0.22
CA PHE A 46 9.60 -1.10 0.06
C PHE A 46 9.39 -2.61 0.07
N ASN A 47 10.07 -3.29 -0.84
CA ASN A 47 9.99 -4.74 -1.02
C ASN A 47 10.70 -5.54 0.09
N GLY A 48 11.55 -4.91 0.89
CA GLY A 48 12.25 -5.55 2.01
C GLY A 48 13.73 -5.86 1.76
N ASN A 49 14.32 -5.27 0.73
CA ASN A 49 15.78 -5.34 0.51
C ASN A 49 16.52 -4.45 1.50
N SER A 50 17.80 -4.75 1.74
CA SER A 50 18.63 -3.99 2.67
C SER A 50 18.78 -2.51 2.25
N ALA A 51 18.08 -1.65 2.94
CA ALA A 51 18.07 -0.20 2.73
C ALA A 51 17.70 0.52 4.02
N PHE A 52 17.80 1.84 4.03
CA PHE A 52 17.25 2.65 5.12
C PHE A 52 16.76 4.01 4.63
N VAL A 53 15.83 4.58 5.37
CA VAL A 53 15.42 5.97 5.21
C VAL A 53 16.01 6.77 6.37
N GLN A 54 16.76 7.81 6.06
CA GLN A 54 17.31 8.73 7.03
C GLN A 54 16.55 10.05 6.98
N THR A 55 16.04 10.48 8.11
CA THR A 55 15.49 11.82 8.34
C THR A 55 16.48 12.64 9.17
N ARG A 56 16.11 13.86 9.52
CA ARG A 56 16.93 14.71 10.41
C ARG A 56 17.08 14.11 11.82
N LYS A 57 16.11 13.32 12.28
CA LYS A 57 16.04 12.81 13.66
C LYS A 57 16.20 11.30 13.77
N ASP A 58 15.76 10.56 12.75
CA ASP A 58 15.57 9.12 12.82
C ASP A 58 16.20 8.40 11.63
N ILE A 59 16.54 7.13 11.82
CA ILE A 59 16.94 6.19 10.77
C ILE A 59 16.00 5.00 10.84
N PHE A 60 15.31 4.74 9.73
CA PHE A 60 14.36 3.64 9.57
C PHE A 60 14.98 2.54 8.70
N ASN A 61 15.29 1.39 9.29
CA ASN A 61 15.89 0.26 8.59
C ASN A 61 14.82 -0.55 7.86
N ILE A 62 14.99 -0.72 6.56
CA ILE A 62 14.15 -1.54 5.69
C ILE A 62 14.80 -2.92 5.63
N THR A 63 14.11 -3.93 6.18
CA THR A 63 14.58 -5.32 6.24
C THR A 63 13.50 -6.32 5.83
N GLU A 64 12.30 -5.85 5.58
CA GLU A 64 11.10 -6.57 5.19
C GLU A 64 10.11 -5.61 4.51
N PRO A 65 9.02 -6.08 3.90
CA PRO A 65 8.01 -5.20 3.32
C PRO A 65 7.60 -4.11 4.30
N SER A 66 7.77 -2.85 3.90
CA SER A 66 7.62 -1.70 4.80
C SER A 66 7.02 -0.51 4.06
N VAL A 67 6.43 0.39 4.81
CA VAL A 67 5.92 1.66 4.32
C VAL A 67 6.65 2.83 4.99
N PHE A 68 6.95 3.85 4.22
CA PHE A 68 7.41 5.15 4.73
C PHE A 68 6.56 6.26 4.14
N VAL A 69 6.11 7.18 5.01
CA VAL A 69 5.36 8.39 4.65
C VAL A 69 6.11 9.58 5.20
N PRO A 70 6.68 10.45 4.36
CA PRO A 70 7.38 11.65 4.81
C PRO A 70 6.42 12.67 5.43
N ASP A 71 6.97 13.63 6.19
CA ASP A 71 6.23 14.77 6.73
C ASP A 71 6.12 15.88 5.68
N PHE A 72 5.47 15.60 4.57
CA PHE A 72 5.31 16.50 3.43
C PHE A 72 6.65 17.17 3.06
N ASP A 73 6.68 18.49 2.89
CA ASP A 73 7.86 19.30 2.63
C ASP A 73 8.60 19.80 3.89
N ARG A 74 8.12 19.41 5.10
CA ARG A 74 8.61 19.96 6.38
C ARG A 74 9.98 19.46 6.78
N SER A 75 10.33 18.25 6.38
CA SER A 75 11.62 17.65 6.73
C SER A 75 12.24 16.91 5.56
N PRO A 76 13.49 17.21 5.19
CA PRO A 76 14.20 16.44 4.19
C PRO A 76 14.44 15.00 4.70
N TYR A 77 14.45 14.07 3.78
CA TYR A 77 14.79 12.67 4.04
C TYR A 77 15.57 12.10 2.87
N THR A 78 16.36 11.08 3.12
CA THR A 78 17.18 10.40 2.12
C THR A 78 16.89 8.91 2.20
N ILE A 79 16.67 8.27 1.05
CA ILE A 79 16.56 6.81 0.91
C ILE A 79 17.92 6.32 0.45
N GLN A 80 18.54 5.44 1.24
CA GLN A 80 19.85 4.87 0.94
C GLN A 80 19.72 3.37 0.71
N ALA A 81 20.20 2.90 -0.43
CA ALA A 81 20.26 1.51 -0.77
C ALA A 81 21.58 0.88 -0.27
N ILE A 82 21.52 -0.20 0.49
CA ILE A 82 22.67 -1.04 0.84
C ILE A 82 22.89 -2.10 -0.26
N GLU A 83 21.81 -2.66 -0.76
CA GLU A 83 21.75 -3.53 -1.93
C GLU A 83 20.90 -2.88 -3.02
N ASP A 84 20.87 -3.40 -4.24
CA ASP A 84 19.98 -2.91 -5.30
C ASP A 84 18.53 -2.89 -4.78
N LEU A 85 17.94 -1.72 -4.73
CA LEU A 85 16.62 -1.47 -4.16
C LEU A 85 15.61 -1.20 -5.26
N GLU A 86 14.52 -1.95 -5.27
CA GLU A 86 13.30 -1.62 -6.00
C GLU A 86 12.18 -1.27 -5.02
N PHE A 87 11.44 -0.22 -5.31
CA PHE A 87 10.31 0.22 -4.47
C PHE A 87 9.25 0.92 -5.30
N MET A 88 8.04 0.99 -4.75
CA MET A 88 6.95 1.76 -5.31
C MET A 88 6.84 3.12 -4.60
N MET A 89 6.77 4.19 -5.37
CA MET A 89 6.39 5.51 -4.87
C MET A 89 4.95 5.79 -5.32
N CYS A 90 4.07 6.02 -4.36
CA CYS A 90 2.68 6.35 -4.57
C CYS A 90 2.49 7.84 -4.26
N VAL A 91 1.86 8.58 -5.17
CA VAL A 91 1.60 10.01 -5.02
C VAL A 91 0.11 10.26 -5.13
N PHE A 92 -0.46 10.87 -4.13
CA PHE A 92 -1.88 11.18 -4.05
C PHE A 92 -2.07 12.69 -3.88
N THR A 93 -2.81 13.32 -4.78
CA THR A 93 -3.22 14.72 -4.61
C THR A 93 -4.28 14.81 -3.52
N MET A 94 -3.99 15.53 -2.45
CA MET A 94 -4.92 15.69 -1.34
C MET A 94 -6.01 16.70 -1.67
N ASN A 95 -7.26 16.31 -1.47
CA ASN A 95 -8.39 17.22 -1.48
C ASN A 95 -8.62 17.88 -0.10
N GLU A 96 -9.55 18.80 0.01
CA GLU A 96 -9.84 19.51 1.26
C GLU A 96 -10.34 18.57 2.38
N TRP A 97 -10.97 17.47 2.01
CA TRP A 97 -11.38 16.46 2.96
C TRP A 97 -10.19 15.67 3.54
N ASP A 98 -9.24 15.26 2.70
CA ASP A 98 -8.01 14.60 3.16
C ASP A 98 -7.24 15.49 4.12
N LYS A 99 -7.11 16.79 3.79
CA LYS A 99 -6.43 17.78 4.62
C LYS A 99 -7.12 17.98 5.97
N ALA A 100 -8.44 18.06 5.97
CA ALA A 100 -9.24 18.19 7.19
C ALA A 100 -9.15 16.93 8.06
N PHE A 101 -9.20 15.78 7.42
CA PHE A 101 -9.14 14.49 8.07
C PHE A 101 -7.78 14.23 8.69
N PHE A 102 -6.71 14.49 7.96
CA PHE A 102 -5.35 14.39 8.44
C PHE A 102 -5.09 15.21 9.72
N LYS A 103 -5.69 16.42 9.82
CA LYS A 103 -5.62 17.23 11.03
C LYS A 103 -6.32 16.61 12.23
N GLY A 104 -7.36 15.81 12.00
CA GLY A 104 -8.22 15.25 13.05
C GLY A 104 -7.74 13.91 13.63
N TRP A 105 -7.07 13.07 12.85
CA TRP A 105 -6.79 11.67 13.20
C TRP A 105 -5.33 11.33 13.50
N ASN A 106 -4.41 12.31 13.44
CA ASN A 106 -3.04 12.21 13.96
C ASN A 106 -2.25 10.95 13.60
N LEU A 107 -2.06 10.65 12.32
CA LEU A 107 -0.88 9.88 11.96
C LEU A 107 0.35 10.80 12.16
N HIS A 108 1.24 10.44 13.09
CA HIS A 108 2.47 11.19 13.28
C HIS A 108 3.40 10.99 12.08
N LEU A 109 3.73 12.07 11.39
CA LEU A 109 4.69 12.06 10.28
C LEU A 109 6.07 12.60 10.74
N PRO A 110 7.16 12.10 10.17
CA PRO A 110 7.20 10.99 9.22
C PRO A 110 6.76 9.69 9.87
N PHE A 111 6.10 8.83 9.08
CA PHE A 111 5.62 7.52 9.55
C PHE A 111 6.40 6.40 8.88
N PHE A 112 6.77 5.40 9.66
CA PHE A 112 7.37 4.16 9.16
C PHE A 112 6.76 2.96 9.88
N SER A 113 6.44 1.92 9.11
CA SER A 113 6.00 0.65 9.66
C SER A 113 6.48 -0.50 8.80
N LYS A 114 6.94 -1.55 9.45
CA LYS A 114 7.20 -2.86 8.83
C LYS A 114 5.94 -3.69 8.85
N TYR A 115 5.85 -4.71 7.97
CA TYR A 115 4.67 -5.56 7.99
C TYR A 115 4.52 -6.32 9.32
N SER A 116 5.64 -6.69 9.96
CA SER A 116 5.64 -7.36 11.27
C SER A 116 5.13 -6.49 12.42
N ASP A 117 5.19 -5.15 12.27
CA ASP A 117 4.67 -4.17 13.24
C ASP A 117 3.20 -3.84 12.99
N GLY A 118 2.64 -4.29 11.86
CA GLY A 118 1.27 -4.04 11.46
C GLY A 118 0.22 -4.70 12.36
N VAL A 119 -0.96 -4.11 12.38
CA VAL A 119 -2.10 -4.67 13.14
C VAL A 119 -2.68 -5.86 12.38
N ARG A 120 -2.56 -7.06 12.98
CA ARG A 120 -3.11 -8.27 12.36
C ARG A 120 -4.64 -8.25 12.34
N PHE A 121 -5.21 -8.61 11.21
CA PHE A 121 -6.65 -8.74 11.05
C PHE A 121 -7.02 -9.96 10.22
N ASN A 122 -8.27 -10.40 10.34
CA ASN A 122 -8.81 -11.49 9.54
C ASN A 122 -9.76 -10.93 8.48
N TYR A 123 -9.69 -11.49 7.28
CA TYR A 123 -10.61 -11.22 6.20
C TYR A 123 -11.36 -12.51 5.83
N MET A 124 -12.70 -12.52 5.87
CA MET A 124 -13.51 -13.74 5.71
C MET A 124 -13.30 -14.46 4.37
N GLY A 125 -13.04 -13.70 3.29
CA GLY A 125 -12.75 -14.26 1.96
C GLY A 125 -11.33 -14.80 1.79
N ARG A 126 -10.50 -14.88 2.86
CA ARG A 126 -9.09 -15.26 2.79
C ARG A 126 -8.81 -16.54 3.56
N SER A 127 -8.05 -17.46 2.94
CA SER A 127 -7.61 -18.67 3.60
C SER A 127 -6.71 -18.36 4.81
N LYS A 128 -6.76 -19.20 5.86
CA LYS A 128 -5.94 -19.04 7.08
C LYS A 128 -4.42 -19.11 6.83
N ARG A 129 -4.00 -19.58 5.64
CA ARG A 129 -2.59 -19.64 5.23
C ARG A 129 -2.02 -18.27 4.85
N LEU A 130 -2.89 -17.29 4.60
CA LEU A 130 -2.54 -15.91 4.25
C LEU A 130 -2.89 -15.00 5.42
N GLY A 131 -1.86 -14.53 6.12
CA GLY A 131 -2.01 -13.52 7.16
C GLY A 131 -2.20 -12.12 6.54
N SER A 132 -2.86 -11.25 7.28
CA SER A 132 -3.11 -9.85 6.88
C SER A 132 -2.67 -8.90 7.99
N TRP A 133 -1.92 -7.88 7.64
CA TRP A 133 -1.43 -6.84 8.56
C TRP A 133 -1.74 -5.47 8.00
N SER A 134 -2.50 -4.67 8.74
CA SER A 134 -2.78 -3.28 8.41
C SER A 134 -1.59 -2.43 8.85
N LEU A 135 -0.98 -1.72 7.91
CA LEU A 135 0.12 -0.78 8.16
C LEU A 135 -0.40 0.65 8.31
N ILE A 136 -1.35 1.04 7.47
CA ILE A 136 -2.09 2.30 7.57
C ILE A 136 -3.56 1.91 7.61
N GLN A 137 -4.18 2.12 8.77
CA GLN A 137 -5.59 1.79 8.93
C GLN A 137 -6.47 2.78 8.14
N PRO A 138 -7.65 2.37 7.70
CA PRO A 138 -8.63 3.30 7.15
C PRO A 138 -8.77 4.52 8.07
N PHE A 139 -8.76 5.72 7.48
CA PHE A 139 -8.93 7.00 8.18
C PHE A 139 -7.68 7.57 8.90
N GLN A 140 -6.56 6.87 8.91
CA GLN A 140 -5.32 7.45 9.43
C GLN A 140 -4.66 8.43 8.47
N LEU A 141 -4.87 8.21 7.16
CA LEU A 141 -4.20 8.96 6.11
C LEU A 141 -5.17 9.30 4.95
N GLY A 142 -6.21 10.09 5.26
CA GLY A 142 -7.21 10.49 4.28
C GLY A 142 -7.93 9.30 3.64
N HIS A 143 -8.06 9.30 2.31
CA HIS A 143 -8.71 8.22 1.56
C HIS A 143 -7.89 6.93 1.47
N LEU A 144 -6.63 6.94 1.93
CA LEU A 144 -5.73 5.83 1.79
C LEU A 144 -5.79 4.87 2.98
N SER A 145 -5.85 3.58 2.71
CA SER A 145 -5.46 2.52 3.64
C SER A 145 -4.48 1.56 2.98
N LEU A 146 -3.66 0.92 3.80
CA LEU A 146 -2.60 0.04 3.34
C LEU A 146 -2.49 -1.18 4.22
N SER A 147 -2.47 -2.34 3.60
CA SER A 147 -2.21 -3.59 4.28
C SER A 147 -1.18 -4.44 3.52
N VAL A 148 -0.54 -5.35 4.23
CA VAL A 148 0.31 -6.40 3.65
C VAL A 148 -0.33 -7.74 3.91
N ILE A 149 -0.39 -8.56 2.87
CA ILE A 149 -0.87 -9.92 2.94
C ILE A 149 0.29 -10.85 2.61
N CYS A 150 0.66 -11.73 3.54
CA CYS A 150 1.75 -12.67 3.34
C CYS A 150 1.39 -14.07 3.83
N GLY A 151 1.98 -15.08 3.17
CA GLY A 151 1.81 -16.49 3.55
C GLY A 151 2.40 -17.46 2.53
N ARG A 152 1.93 -18.69 2.56
CA ARG A 152 2.32 -19.73 1.60
C ARG A 152 1.10 -20.51 1.13
N GLY A 153 0.83 -20.43 -0.17
CA GLY A 153 -0.35 -21.03 -0.79
C GLY A 153 -1.66 -20.43 -0.27
N GLY A 154 -2.75 -20.82 -0.87
CA GLY A 154 -4.09 -20.45 -0.41
C GLY A 154 -4.87 -19.61 -1.40
N LYS A 155 -5.97 -19.07 -0.91
CA LYS A 155 -6.94 -18.34 -1.74
C LYS A 155 -7.41 -17.07 -1.04
N THR A 156 -7.65 -16.04 -1.81
CA THR A 156 -8.44 -14.87 -1.41
C THR A 156 -9.58 -14.69 -2.41
N GLU A 157 -10.80 -14.54 -1.93
CA GLU A 157 -11.98 -14.21 -2.73
C GLU A 157 -12.60 -12.92 -2.23
N SER A 158 -12.90 -12.02 -3.15
CA SER A 158 -13.61 -10.77 -2.89
C SER A 158 -14.80 -10.68 -3.84
N GLN A 159 -15.95 -10.31 -3.31
CA GLN A 159 -17.15 -10.03 -4.11
C GLN A 159 -17.12 -8.62 -4.74
N GLY A 160 -16.00 -7.92 -4.61
CA GLY A 160 -15.87 -6.52 -4.97
C GLY A 160 -16.15 -5.61 -3.78
N ASN A 161 -15.45 -4.49 -3.73
CA ASN A 161 -15.66 -3.45 -2.72
C ASN A 161 -16.30 -2.23 -3.38
N PRO A 162 -17.54 -1.84 -3.00
CA PRO A 162 -18.21 -0.69 -3.61
C PRO A 162 -17.60 0.65 -3.18
N LEU A 163 -16.70 0.65 -2.21
CA LEU A 163 -16.22 1.85 -1.53
C LEU A 163 -14.80 2.23 -1.93
N GLN A 164 -14.04 1.29 -2.52
CA GLN A 164 -12.61 1.42 -2.69
C GLN A 164 -12.16 0.94 -4.06
N ASN A 165 -11.29 1.72 -4.68
CA ASN A 165 -10.35 1.21 -5.66
C ASN A 165 -9.21 0.49 -4.91
N GLN A 166 -8.68 -0.59 -5.49
CA GLN A 166 -7.61 -1.38 -4.90
C GLN A 166 -6.48 -1.58 -5.90
N TRP A 167 -5.24 -1.62 -5.39
CA TRP A 167 -4.08 -2.06 -6.17
C TRP A 167 -3.33 -3.11 -5.38
N LEU A 168 -3.00 -4.20 -6.04
CA LEU A 168 -2.16 -5.25 -5.49
C LEU A 168 -0.75 -5.09 -6.06
N TYR A 169 0.23 -4.89 -5.19
CA TYR A 169 1.65 -4.83 -5.54
C TYR A 169 2.37 -6.05 -4.95
N ALA A 170 2.74 -7.01 -5.82
CA ALA A 170 3.41 -8.24 -5.42
C ALA A 170 4.87 -7.96 -5.06
N VAL A 171 5.32 -8.48 -3.91
CA VAL A 171 6.66 -8.24 -3.36
C VAL A 171 7.32 -9.55 -2.89
N GLY A 172 8.63 -9.50 -2.61
CA GLY A 172 9.41 -10.68 -2.21
C GLY A 172 9.48 -11.73 -3.32
N ASP A 173 9.37 -12.99 -2.96
CA ASP A 173 9.35 -14.12 -3.91
C ASP A 173 7.92 -14.51 -4.32
N SER A 174 7.00 -13.56 -4.30
CA SER A 174 5.58 -13.82 -4.54
C SER A 174 5.30 -14.43 -5.90
N ARG A 175 4.40 -15.42 -5.88
CA ARG A 175 3.83 -16.00 -7.10
C ARG A 175 2.40 -16.46 -6.81
N TYR A 176 1.44 -15.96 -7.62
CA TYR A 176 0.04 -16.35 -7.51
C TYR A 176 -0.69 -16.07 -8.83
N GLN A 177 -1.87 -16.66 -8.99
CA GLN A 177 -2.78 -16.33 -10.08
C GLN A 177 -3.85 -15.37 -9.59
N LEU A 178 -4.18 -14.37 -10.41
CA LEU A 178 -5.22 -13.37 -10.13
C LEU A 178 -6.22 -13.32 -11.29
N SER A 179 -7.49 -13.50 -10.96
CA SER A 179 -8.62 -13.23 -11.86
C SER A 179 -9.42 -12.06 -11.30
N VAL A 180 -9.69 -11.06 -12.11
CA VAL A 180 -10.52 -9.90 -11.78
C VAL A 180 -11.75 -9.96 -12.67
N ASN A 181 -12.94 -9.71 -12.10
CA ASN A 181 -14.21 -9.70 -12.82
C ASN A 181 -14.48 -10.99 -13.63
N ASN A 182 -14.05 -12.15 -13.10
CA ASN A 182 -14.16 -13.46 -13.77
C ASN A 182 -13.45 -13.56 -15.12
N GLU A 183 -12.51 -12.67 -15.40
CA GLU A 183 -11.62 -12.78 -16.55
C GLU A 183 -10.64 -13.94 -16.41
N GLU A 184 -9.96 -14.29 -17.48
CA GLU A 184 -8.91 -15.31 -17.44
C GLU A 184 -7.84 -14.93 -16.41
N ALA A 185 -7.44 -15.89 -15.58
CA ALA A 185 -6.47 -15.64 -14.53
C ALA A 185 -5.08 -15.35 -15.13
N SER A 186 -4.45 -14.30 -14.63
CA SER A 186 -3.06 -13.94 -14.96
C SER A 186 -2.09 -14.43 -13.89
N ASP A 187 -0.90 -14.85 -14.29
CA ASP A 187 0.20 -15.16 -13.39
C ASP A 187 0.84 -13.86 -12.87
N GLU A 188 0.85 -13.69 -11.56
CA GLU A 188 1.45 -12.56 -10.89
C GLU A 188 2.72 -13.00 -10.15
N ILE A 189 3.79 -12.27 -10.37
CA ILE A 189 5.11 -12.49 -9.75
C ILE A 189 5.56 -11.22 -9.01
N ALA A 190 6.66 -11.31 -8.29
CA ALA A 190 7.29 -10.14 -7.67
C ALA A 190 7.41 -8.98 -8.66
N GLY A 191 7.03 -7.77 -8.23
CA GLY A 191 6.96 -6.57 -9.07
C GLY A 191 5.66 -6.41 -9.86
N SER A 192 4.79 -7.42 -9.96
CA SER A 192 3.46 -7.25 -10.58
C SER A 192 2.64 -6.21 -9.83
N PHE A 193 1.94 -5.38 -10.60
CA PHE A 193 1.07 -4.32 -10.07
C PHE A 193 -0.28 -4.37 -10.78
N ARG A 194 -1.35 -4.62 -10.03
CA ARG A 194 -2.68 -4.84 -10.59
C ARG A 194 -3.72 -3.94 -9.96
N PHE A 195 -4.48 -3.27 -10.83
CA PHE A 195 -5.63 -2.45 -10.46
C PHE A 195 -6.90 -3.29 -10.39
N ILE A 196 -7.67 -3.10 -9.33
CA ILE A 196 -9.00 -3.69 -9.12
C ILE A 196 -9.97 -2.53 -8.86
N PRO A 197 -10.79 -2.15 -9.85
CA PRO A 197 -11.77 -1.08 -9.70
C PRO A 197 -12.83 -1.39 -8.64
N VAL A 198 -13.55 -0.37 -8.20
CA VAL A 198 -14.72 -0.53 -7.32
C VAL A 198 -15.71 -1.56 -7.89
N ASN A 199 -16.37 -2.29 -7.01
CA ASN A 199 -17.36 -3.31 -7.32
C ASN A 199 -16.85 -4.50 -8.16
N GLN A 200 -15.56 -4.58 -8.49
CA GLN A 200 -15.05 -5.71 -9.24
C GLN A 200 -14.68 -6.87 -8.32
N PRO A 201 -15.31 -8.04 -8.48
CA PRO A 201 -14.91 -9.23 -7.75
C PRO A 201 -13.53 -9.69 -8.23
N TYR A 202 -12.76 -10.30 -7.33
CA TYR A 202 -11.50 -10.93 -7.71
C TYR A 202 -11.25 -12.21 -6.92
N THR A 203 -10.48 -13.09 -7.54
CA THR A 203 -9.98 -14.30 -6.93
C THR A 203 -8.47 -14.37 -7.10
N LEU A 204 -7.75 -14.50 -5.99
CA LEU A 204 -6.33 -14.78 -5.96
C LEU A 204 -6.14 -16.23 -5.49
N THR A 205 -5.33 -17.01 -6.20
CA THR A 205 -4.99 -18.39 -5.84
C THR A 205 -3.49 -18.63 -5.93
N ALA A 206 -2.95 -19.37 -4.98
CA ALA A 206 -1.59 -19.85 -5.02
C ALA A 206 -1.53 -21.31 -4.59
N GLU A 207 -0.69 -22.09 -5.27
CA GLU A 207 -0.45 -23.49 -4.93
C GLU A 207 0.15 -23.63 -3.53
N GLU A 208 0.02 -24.83 -2.97
CA GLU A 208 0.56 -25.11 -1.65
C GLU A 208 2.07 -24.84 -1.59
N ASN A 209 2.51 -24.20 -0.50
CA ASN A 209 3.90 -23.80 -0.24
C ASN A 209 4.50 -22.71 -1.16
N VAL A 210 3.80 -22.25 -2.18
CA VAL A 210 4.23 -21.12 -2.99
C VAL A 210 4.17 -19.83 -2.15
N PRO A 211 5.25 -19.02 -2.09
CA PRO A 211 5.24 -17.75 -1.37
C PRO A 211 4.23 -16.77 -1.98
N VAL A 212 3.49 -16.11 -1.12
CA VAL A 212 2.57 -15.02 -1.48
C VAL A 212 2.85 -13.86 -0.54
N CYS A 213 3.22 -12.71 -1.07
CA CYS A 213 3.31 -11.48 -0.31
C CYS A 213 2.99 -10.29 -1.23
N TYR A 214 2.05 -9.45 -0.83
CA TYR A 214 1.70 -8.26 -1.60
C TYR A 214 1.17 -7.14 -0.71
N PHE A 215 1.42 -5.91 -1.12
CA PHE A 215 0.71 -4.76 -0.60
C PHE A 215 -0.68 -4.70 -1.22
N ASN A 216 -1.69 -4.49 -0.40
CA ASN A 216 -3.03 -4.13 -0.80
C ASN A 216 -3.23 -2.64 -0.47
N ILE A 217 -3.22 -1.83 -1.50
CA ILE A 217 -3.40 -0.38 -1.43
C ILE A 217 -4.87 -0.12 -1.72
N GLU A 218 -5.56 0.51 -0.82
CA GLU A 218 -6.99 0.80 -0.91
C GLU A 218 -7.22 2.31 -0.88
N TYR A 219 -8.00 2.81 -1.83
CA TYR A 219 -8.33 4.21 -1.94
C TYR A 219 -9.84 4.40 -1.99
N PHE A 220 -10.39 5.06 -0.99
CA PHE A 220 -11.81 5.35 -0.90
C PHE A 220 -12.23 6.36 -1.96
N VAL A 221 -13.27 6.06 -2.74
CA VAL A 221 -13.69 6.90 -3.86
C VAL A 221 -14.50 8.14 -3.45
N GLU A 222 -15.14 8.13 -2.28
CA GLU A 222 -15.94 9.23 -1.77
C GLU A 222 -15.81 9.41 -0.26
N ALA A 223 -15.79 10.66 0.19
CA ALA A 223 -15.66 11.03 1.60
C ALA A 223 -16.82 10.54 2.49
N ASP A 224 -18.06 10.61 2.01
CA ASP A 224 -19.25 10.20 2.77
C ASP A 224 -19.35 8.69 2.99
N ILE A 225 -18.65 7.93 2.20
CA ILE A 225 -18.58 6.47 2.28
C ILE A 225 -17.90 6.02 3.59
N GLN A 226 -16.99 6.80 4.12
CA GLN A 226 -16.31 6.45 5.37
C GLN A 226 -17.26 6.34 6.56
N LYS A 227 -18.27 7.18 6.65
CA LYS A 227 -19.28 7.09 7.71
C LYS A 227 -20.02 5.75 7.64
N ASN A 228 -20.33 5.31 6.42
CA ASN A 228 -20.99 4.04 6.18
C ASN A 228 -20.07 2.85 6.45
N TYR A 229 -18.78 2.96 6.13
CA TYR A 229 -17.77 1.91 6.41
C TYR A 229 -17.55 1.73 7.92
N LEU A 230 -17.42 2.82 8.67
CA LEU A 230 -17.36 2.76 10.13
C LEU A 230 -18.63 2.15 10.71
N ALA A 231 -19.80 2.54 10.23
CA ALA A 231 -21.06 1.97 10.66
C ALA A 231 -21.12 0.46 10.39
N GLN A 232 -20.63 -0.01 9.25
CA GLN A 232 -20.58 -1.45 8.92
C GLN A 232 -19.59 -2.22 9.81
N ILE A 233 -18.40 -1.67 10.07
CA ILE A 233 -17.42 -2.29 10.98
C ILE A 233 -17.96 -2.35 12.40
N PHE A 234 -18.56 -1.27 12.89
CA PHE A 234 -19.13 -1.23 14.24
C PHE A 234 -20.36 -2.13 14.38
N ASN A 235 -21.23 -2.16 13.37
CA ASN A 235 -22.41 -3.05 13.37
C ASN A 235 -22.01 -4.53 13.21
N GLY A 236 -21.00 -4.85 12.39
CA GLY A 236 -20.45 -6.21 12.27
C GLY A 236 -19.83 -6.71 13.57
N ARG A 237 -19.12 -5.87 14.34
CA ARG A 237 -18.57 -6.22 15.66
C ARG A 237 -19.63 -6.44 16.73
N MET A 238 -20.80 -5.82 16.60
CA MET A 238 -21.92 -6.01 17.56
C MET A 238 -22.67 -7.33 17.34
N THR A 239 -22.51 -7.96 16.18
CA THR A 239 -23.13 -9.27 15.91
C THR A 239 -22.26 -10.47 16.31
N GLU A 240 -20.95 -10.28 16.55
CA GLU A 240 -20.03 -11.34 16.99
C GLU A 240 -19.97 -11.55 18.53
N THR A 241 -20.69 -10.73 19.30
CA THR A 241 -20.74 -10.79 20.77
C THR A 241 -22.07 -11.34 21.34
N ARG A 242 -22.70 -12.27 20.61
CA ARG A 242 -23.86 -13.02 21.15
C ARG A 242 -23.68 -14.52 20.97
#